data_587a05723e1fade086064ee14e4a5d59
#
_entry.id   587a05723e1fade086064ee14e4a5d59
#
_cell.length_a   1.000
_cell.length_b   1.000
_cell.length_c   1.000
_cell.angle_alpha   90.00
_cell.angle_beta   90.00
_cell.angle_gamma   90.00
#
_symmetry.space_group_name_H-M   'P 1'
#
loop_
_entity.id
_entity.type
_entity.pdbx_description
1 polymer ?
#
loop_
_entity_poly.entity_id
_entity_poly.type
_entity_poly.pdbx_seq_one_letter_code
_entity_poly.pdbx_strand_id
1 'polypeptide(L)'
;MTYFGGSCDIAVIGAGHAGIEAALAAARLGLHTILFTINLDTVGNMPCNPAIGGTGKGHLVRELDALGGEMGVAADHSCIQYRMLNRGKGPAVHSLRAQADRRKYQQYMRHALEL
;
A
#
# COMPACT_ATOMS: atom_id res chain seq x y z
N MET A 1 24.07 24.03 1.77
CA MET A 1 23.04 25.01 2.23
C MET A 1 21.96 24.22 2.94
N THR A 2 21.67 24.54 4.18
CA THR A 2 20.57 23.93 4.94
C THR A 2 19.36 24.85 4.85
N TYR A 3 18.22 24.25 4.64
CA TYR A 3 16.93 24.92 4.54
C TYR A 3 15.96 24.34 5.58
N PHE A 4 15.30 25.22 6.35
CA PHE A 4 14.29 24.79 7.30
C PHE A 4 12.95 24.62 6.58
N GLY A 5 12.49 23.39 6.45
CA GLY A 5 11.26 23.05 5.75
C GLY A 5 10.02 22.88 6.64
N GLY A 6 10.15 23.13 7.95
CA GLY A 6 9.06 22.96 8.91
C GLY A 6 9.39 21.94 10.00
N SER A 7 8.41 21.68 10.87
CA SER A 7 8.48 20.67 11.92
C SER A 7 7.30 19.70 11.85
N CYS A 8 7.54 18.45 12.20
CA CYS A 8 6.52 17.41 12.28
C CYS A 8 6.89 16.42 13.38
N ASP A 9 5.93 15.60 13.78
CA ASP A 9 6.19 14.50 14.72
C ASP A 9 6.91 13.34 14.02
N ILE A 10 6.48 13.04 12.80
CA ILE A 10 7.08 11.96 11.99
C ILE A 10 7.26 12.45 10.55
N ALA A 11 8.47 12.23 10.04
CA ALA A 11 8.78 12.41 8.62
C ALA A 11 8.97 11.03 7.96
N VAL A 12 8.20 10.75 6.91
CA VAL A 12 8.30 9.53 6.12
C VAL A 12 8.94 9.86 4.78
N ILE A 13 10.00 9.16 4.43
CA ILE A 13 10.74 9.40 3.19
C ILE A 13 10.48 8.26 2.22
N GLY A 14 9.77 8.56 1.14
CA GLY A 14 9.38 7.61 0.10
C GLY A 14 7.92 7.22 0.17
N ALA A 15 7.21 7.37 -0.95
CA ALA A 15 5.79 7.05 -1.11
C ALA A 15 5.56 5.71 -1.85
N GLY A 16 6.39 4.73 -1.57
CA GLY A 16 6.13 3.33 -1.90
C GLY A 16 5.13 2.72 -0.91
N HIS A 17 4.82 1.43 -1.05
CA HIS A 17 3.82 0.77 -0.20
C HIS A 17 4.13 0.89 1.31
N ALA A 18 5.38 0.66 1.70
CA ALA A 18 5.79 0.78 3.10
C ALA A 18 5.67 2.21 3.64
N GLY A 19 6.07 3.20 2.85
CA GLY A 19 5.98 4.61 3.24
C GLY A 19 4.54 5.09 3.37
N ILE A 20 3.66 4.68 2.47
CA ILE A 20 2.24 4.99 2.53
C ILE A 20 1.62 4.41 3.82
N GLU A 21 1.86 3.14 4.10
CA GLU A 21 1.33 2.49 5.30
C GLU A 21 1.87 3.13 6.59
N ALA A 22 3.16 3.47 6.62
CA ALA A 22 3.75 4.16 7.76
C ALA A 22 3.15 5.55 7.99
N ALA A 23 2.98 6.34 6.93
CA ALA A 23 2.39 7.68 7.00
C ALA A 23 0.92 7.64 7.45
N LEU A 24 0.11 6.75 6.88
CA LEU A 24 -1.29 6.58 7.25
C LEU A 24 -1.45 6.08 8.68
N ALA A 25 -0.62 5.13 9.12
CA ALA A 25 -0.62 4.65 10.50
C ALA A 25 -0.31 5.78 11.49
N ALA A 26 0.73 6.57 11.21
CA ALA A 26 1.10 7.71 12.05
C ALA A 26 -0.01 8.77 12.12
N ALA A 27 -0.61 9.11 10.97
CA ALA A 27 -1.71 10.05 10.90
C ALA A 27 -2.96 9.57 11.67
N ARG A 28 -3.29 8.28 11.58
CA ARG A 28 -4.39 7.67 12.34
C ARG A 28 -4.17 7.66 13.84
N LEU A 29 -2.92 7.68 14.28
CA LEU A 29 -2.55 7.86 15.68
C LEU A 29 -2.62 9.33 16.14
N GLY A 30 -2.98 10.26 15.26
CA GLY A 30 -3.10 11.67 15.54
C GLY A 30 -1.78 12.45 15.52
N LEU A 31 -0.74 11.88 14.93
CA LEU A 31 0.57 12.51 14.81
C LEU A 31 0.65 13.39 13.55
N HIS A 32 1.26 14.56 13.69
CA HIS A 32 1.56 15.42 12.55
C HIS A 32 2.64 14.78 11.68
N THR A 33 2.24 14.25 10.53
CA THR A 33 3.09 13.44 9.66
C THR A 33 3.31 14.12 8.33
N ILE A 34 4.56 14.17 7.87
CA ILE A 34 4.92 14.66 6.54
C ILE A 34 5.51 13.51 5.74
N LEU A 35 4.92 13.22 4.57
CA LEU A 35 5.41 12.25 3.61
C LEU A 35 6.14 12.96 2.47
N PHE A 36 7.40 12.60 2.27
CA PHE A 36 8.23 13.13 1.19
C PHE A 36 8.30 12.13 0.03
N THR A 37 8.10 12.62 -1.17
CA THR A 37 8.25 11.82 -2.40
C THR A 37 8.94 12.65 -3.49
N ILE A 38 9.65 11.97 -4.38
CA ILE A 38 10.30 12.64 -5.52
C ILE A 38 9.25 13.06 -6.56
N ASN A 39 8.21 12.24 -6.74
CA ASN A 39 7.17 12.48 -7.73
C ASN A 39 5.82 11.98 -7.20
N LEU A 40 4.82 12.86 -7.23
CA LEU A 40 3.45 12.54 -6.81
C LEU A 40 2.77 11.51 -7.72
N ASP A 41 3.17 11.42 -8.98
CA ASP A 41 2.60 10.45 -9.91
C ASP A 41 3.10 9.01 -9.69
N THR A 42 4.11 8.84 -8.83
CA THR A 42 4.65 7.52 -8.49
C THR A 42 4.23 7.01 -7.11
N VAL A 43 3.34 7.71 -6.44
CA VAL A 43 2.76 7.27 -5.17
C VAL A 43 2.05 5.92 -5.35
N GLY A 44 2.39 4.93 -4.52
CA GLY A 44 1.80 3.59 -4.61
C GLY A 44 2.10 2.85 -5.92
N ASN A 45 3.20 3.17 -6.58
CA ASN A 45 3.53 2.58 -7.87
C ASN A 45 3.75 1.06 -7.77
N MET A 46 3.18 0.33 -8.72
CA MET A 46 3.40 -1.10 -8.92
C MET A 46 4.22 -1.31 -10.21
N PRO A 47 5.56 -1.28 -10.14
CA PRO A 47 6.40 -1.25 -11.33
C PRO A 47 6.38 -2.55 -12.15
N CYS A 48 6.10 -3.67 -11.49
CA CYS A 48 6.05 -4.98 -12.14
C CYS A 48 4.60 -5.36 -12.49
N ASN A 49 4.11 -6.47 -11.94
CA ASN A 49 2.72 -6.88 -12.11
C ASN A 49 1.82 -6.09 -11.15
N PRO A 50 0.72 -5.49 -11.62
CA PRO A 50 -0.23 -4.81 -10.76
C PRO A 50 -1.09 -5.83 -9.99
N ALA A 51 -0.47 -6.54 -9.05
CA ALA A 51 -1.11 -7.61 -8.28
C ALA A 51 -0.73 -7.54 -6.80
N ILE A 52 -1.71 -7.77 -5.95
CA ILE A 52 -1.59 -7.81 -4.49
C ILE A 52 -1.83 -9.23 -4.01
N GLY A 53 -0.98 -9.71 -3.10
CA GLY A 53 -1.06 -11.06 -2.56
C GLY A 53 -0.25 -12.08 -3.37
N GLY A 54 -0.71 -13.33 -3.36
CA GLY A 54 -0.02 -14.46 -3.94
C GLY A 54 0.83 -15.24 -2.93
N THR A 55 1.54 -16.26 -3.40
CA THR A 55 2.36 -17.15 -2.58
C THR A 55 3.47 -16.37 -1.86
N GLY A 56 3.56 -16.50 -0.55
CA GLY A 56 4.54 -15.80 0.28
C GLY A 56 4.24 -14.32 0.55
N LYS A 57 3.17 -13.76 -0.02
CA LYS A 57 2.80 -12.36 0.11
C LYS A 57 1.39 -12.15 0.67
N GLY A 58 0.46 -13.03 0.35
CA GLY A 58 -0.94 -12.88 0.75
C GLY A 58 -1.15 -12.83 2.26
N HIS A 59 -0.41 -13.61 3.03
CA HIS A 59 -0.47 -13.59 4.49
C HIS A 59 0.06 -12.28 5.06
N LEU A 60 1.11 -11.70 4.49
CA LEU A 60 1.63 -10.39 4.90
C LEU A 60 0.61 -9.28 4.68
N VAL A 61 -0.08 -9.29 3.54
CA VAL A 61 -1.16 -8.33 3.26
C VAL A 61 -2.30 -8.47 4.25
N ARG A 62 -2.69 -9.70 4.62
CA ARG A 62 -3.73 -9.96 5.62
C ARG A 62 -3.33 -9.51 7.02
N GLU A 63 -2.08 -9.75 7.41
CA GLU A 63 -1.55 -9.27 8.69
C GLU A 63 -1.57 -7.75 8.76
N LEU A 64 -1.15 -7.09 7.69
CA LEU A 64 -1.21 -5.65 7.54
C LEU A 64 -2.64 -5.12 7.63
N ASP A 65 -3.57 -5.75 6.93
CA ASP A 65 -5.00 -5.41 6.95
C ASP A 65 -5.59 -5.55 8.36
N ALA A 66 -5.25 -6.62 9.07
CA ALA A 66 -5.68 -6.84 10.45
C ALA A 66 -5.18 -5.75 11.42
N LEU A 67 -4.05 -5.12 11.12
CA LEU A 67 -3.51 -3.98 11.85
C LEU A 67 -4.10 -2.63 11.43
N GLY A 68 -5.05 -2.62 10.51
CA GLY A 68 -5.68 -1.40 9.99
C GLY A 68 -4.95 -0.76 8.81
N GLY A 69 -4.14 -1.55 8.07
CA GLY A 69 -3.45 -1.08 6.87
C GLY A 69 -4.39 -0.78 5.70
N GLU A 70 -3.90 0.01 4.76
CA GLU A 70 -4.70 0.52 3.62
C GLU A 70 -4.58 -0.36 2.37
N MET A 71 -3.52 -1.15 2.24
CA MET A 71 -3.24 -1.92 1.02
C MET A 71 -4.38 -2.88 0.63
N GLY A 72 -4.98 -3.58 1.60
CA GLY A 72 -6.10 -4.49 1.37
C GLY A 72 -7.33 -3.75 0.85
N VAL A 73 -7.66 -2.64 1.46
CA VAL A 73 -8.79 -1.78 1.06
C VAL A 73 -8.58 -1.20 -0.33
N ALA A 74 -7.39 -0.68 -0.60
CA ALA A 74 -7.03 -0.17 -1.93
C ALA A 74 -7.05 -1.27 -3.00
N ALA A 75 -6.63 -2.49 -2.65
CA ALA A 75 -6.71 -3.65 -3.54
C ALA A 75 -8.16 -3.98 -3.88
N ASP A 76 -9.06 -3.97 -2.91
CA ASP A 76 -10.49 -4.22 -3.14
C ASP A 76 -11.12 -3.16 -4.05
N HIS A 77 -10.79 -1.89 -3.85
CA HIS A 77 -11.27 -0.80 -4.69
C HIS A 77 -10.77 -0.82 -6.14
N SER A 78 -9.57 -1.34 -6.34
CA SER A 78 -8.90 -1.36 -7.65
C SER A 78 -8.86 -2.72 -8.32
N CYS A 79 -9.40 -3.75 -7.68
CA CYS A 79 -9.35 -5.12 -8.17
C CYS A 79 -10.10 -5.30 -9.49
N ILE A 80 -9.41 -5.92 -10.45
CA ILE A 80 -9.99 -6.37 -11.71
C ILE A 80 -10.41 -7.84 -11.60
N GLN A 81 -9.58 -8.66 -10.93
CA GLN A 81 -9.79 -10.09 -10.79
C GLN A 81 -9.14 -10.64 -9.54
N TYR A 82 -9.86 -11.47 -8.81
CA TYR A 82 -9.32 -12.34 -7.78
C TYR A 82 -9.04 -13.73 -8.32
N ARG A 83 -7.89 -14.31 -7.97
CA ARG A 83 -7.53 -15.66 -8.35
C ARG A 83 -6.88 -16.39 -7.19
N MET A 84 -7.37 -17.60 -6.91
CA MET A 84 -6.71 -18.53 -6.01
C MET A 84 -5.60 -19.27 -6.76
N LEU A 85 -4.36 -19.12 -6.31
CA LEU A 85 -3.19 -19.80 -6.84
C LEU A 85 -3.02 -21.16 -6.19
N ASN A 86 -2.33 -22.07 -6.89
CA ASN A 86 -1.94 -23.39 -6.39
C ASN A 86 -3.12 -24.31 -5.99
N ARG A 87 -4.27 -24.19 -6.62
CA ARG A 87 -5.45 -25.02 -6.32
C ARG A 87 -5.19 -26.53 -6.46
N GLY A 88 -4.30 -26.93 -7.35
CA GLY A 88 -3.91 -28.32 -7.56
C GLY A 88 -2.85 -28.84 -6.57
N LYS A 89 -2.42 -28.01 -5.62
CA LYS A 89 -1.45 -28.35 -4.59
C LYS A 89 -2.14 -28.41 -3.23
N GLY A 90 -1.41 -28.79 -2.18
CA GLY A 90 -1.97 -28.87 -0.83
C GLY A 90 -2.49 -27.52 -0.31
N PRO A 91 -3.44 -27.54 0.66
CA PRO A 91 -4.08 -26.32 1.18
C PRO A 91 -3.11 -25.31 1.75
N ALA A 92 -1.97 -25.73 2.25
CA ALA A 92 -0.95 -24.86 2.83
C ALA A 92 -0.34 -23.85 1.84
N VAL A 93 -0.42 -24.11 0.54
CA VAL A 93 0.10 -23.22 -0.52
C VAL A 93 -1.01 -22.55 -1.33
N HIS A 94 -2.26 -22.70 -0.95
CA HIS A 94 -3.36 -21.93 -1.53
C HIS A 94 -3.16 -20.45 -1.19
N SER A 95 -3.13 -19.61 -2.22
CA SER A 95 -2.83 -18.18 -2.06
C SER A 95 -3.76 -17.34 -2.90
N LEU A 96 -4.44 -16.39 -2.27
CA LEU A 96 -5.28 -15.43 -2.97
C LEU A 96 -4.41 -14.34 -3.58
N ARG A 97 -4.64 -14.04 -4.84
CA ARG A 97 -4.01 -12.96 -5.58
C ARG A 97 -5.08 -12.08 -6.21
N ALA A 98 -5.00 -10.78 -5.92
CA ALA A 98 -5.80 -9.76 -6.56
C ALA A 98 -5.01 -9.09 -7.68
N GLN A 99 -5.54 -9.11 -8.90
CA GLN A 99 -5.02 -8.29 -9.98
C GLN A 99 -5.70 -6.95 -9.93
N ALA A 100 -4.91 -5.87 -9.81
CA ALA A 100 -5.41 -4.52 -9.64
C ALA A 100 -5.26 -3.68 -10.92
N ASP A 101 -6.16 -2.72 -11.09
CA ASP A 101 -5.95 -1.62 -12.01
C ASP A 101 -4.92 -0.67 -11.38
N ARG A 102 -3.74 -0.56 -12.01
CA ARG A 102 -2.62 0.24 -11.51
C ARG A 102 -3.00 1.69 -11.28
N ARG A 103 -3.73 2.31 -12.21
CA ARG A 103 -4.12 3.72 -12.12
C ARG A 103 -5.11 3.96 -11.01
N LYS A 104 -6.13 3.10 -10.89
CA LYS A 104 -7.12 3.18 -9.82
C LYS A 104 -6.48 3.00 -8.45
N TYR A 105 -5.55 2.05 -8.32
CA TYR A 105 -4.82 1.83 -7.09
C TYR A 105 -4.00 3.05 -6.68
N GLN A 106 -3.23 3.63 -7.61
CA GLN A 106 -2.44 4.83 -7.35
C GLN A 106 -3.32 6.03 -7.00
N GLN A 107 -4.41 6.24 -7.72
CA GLN A 107 -5.36 7.32 -7.43
C GLN A 107 -5.99 7.16 -6.05
N TYR A 108 -6.38 5.95 -5.68
CA TYR A 108 -6.91 5.65 -4.36
C TYR A 108 -5.89 5.96 -3.26
N MET A 109 -4.66 5.46 -3.38
CA MET A 109 -3.61 5.68 -2.39
C MET A 109 -3.22 7.15 -2.27
N ARG A 110 -3.14 7.84 -3.38
CA ARG A 110 -2.89 9.29 -3.38
C ARG A 110 -4.00 10.04 -2.66
N HIS A 111 -5.24 9.74 -2.96
CA HIS A 111 -6.38 10.35 -2.30
C HIS A 111 -6.40 10.08 -0.79
N ALA A 112 -6.10 8.86 -0.38
CA ALA A 112 -6.01 8.50 1.05
C ALA A 112 -4.93 9.29 1.81
N LEU A 113 -3.84 9.65 1.13
CA LEU A 113 -2.76 10.47 1.71
C LEU A 113 -3.08 11.97 1.76
N GLU A 114 -3.95 12.45 0.86
CA GLU A 114 -4.33 13.85 0.75
C GLU A 114 -5.48 14.26 1.69
N LEU A 115 -6.19 13.26 2.29
CA LEU A 115 -7.26 13.49 3.27
C LEU A 115 -6.71 13.78 4.66
#